data_f6a24c865b0e5f4b124f8894efd343ae
#
_entry.id   f6a24c865b0e5f4b124f8894efd343ae
#
_cell.length_a   1.000
_cell.length_b   1.000
_cell.length_c   1.000
_cell.angle_alpha   90.00
_cell.angle_beta   90.00
_cell.angle_gamma   90.00
#
_symmetry.space_group_name_H-M   'P 1'
#
loop_
_entity.id
_entity.type
_entity.pdbx_description
1 polymer ?
#
loop_
_entity_poly.entity_id
_entity_poly.type
_entity_poly.pdbx_seq_one_letter_code
_entity_poly.pdbx_strand_id
1 'polypeptide(L)'
;MKEYSTLENKLYVAENVIEKSRFIAYVKGIASVEEAVDFVAQIKKKHFDATHNCYGYVFDDKAKFSDDGEPQGTAGMPIYECIKNCKLNRVVVVVTRYFGGIKLGAGGLVRAYNGTASLGLNGAKRIEMRHCATVDVKVDYSLLKIAQRTANDKAILQNVVYDTDVCLQYLVLHNQVQSLTETLTEKTNGQAKITQTGQLLCPYGD
;
A
#
# COMPACT_ATOMS: atom_id res chain seq x y z
N MET A 1 -12.78 9.85 2.07
CA MET A 1 -11.35 9.52 1.77
C MET A 1 -11.30 8.90 0.37
N LYS A 2 -10.29 9.19 -0.44
CA LYS A 2 -10.18 8.66 -1.81
C LYS A 2 -9.48 7.29 -1.77
N GLU A 3 -9.91 6.35 -2.62
CA GLU A 3 -9.20 5.07 -2.83
C GLU A 3 -7.79 5.32 -3.38
N TYR A 4 -6.83 4.50 -3.02
CA TYR A 4 -5.44 4.62 -3.46
C TYR A 4 -4.72 3.29 -3.44
N SER A 5 -3.67 3.17 -4.26
CA SER A 5 -2.72 2.07 -4.21
C SER A 5 -1.55 2.45 -3.31
N THR A 6 -1.11 1.52 -2.49
CA THR A 6 0.07 1.66 -1.62
C THR A 6 0.91 0.38 -1.63
N LEU A 7 1.88 0.31 -0.76
CA LEU A 7 2.68 -0.89 -0.55
C LEU A 7 2.40 -1.47 0.84
N GLU A 8 2.62 -2.77 1.00
CA GLU A 8 2.61 -3.41 2.30
C GLU A 8 3.58 -2.67 3.25
N ASN A 9 3.18 -2.51 4.52
CA ASN A 9 4.04 -1.89 5.54
C ASN A 9 5.17 -2.85 5.96
N LYS A 10 6.01 -3.19 4.98
CA LYS A 10 7.18 -4.05 5.12
C LYS A 10 8.34 -3.44 4.36
N LEU A 11 9.54 -3.62 4.87
CA LEU A 11 10.74 -3.16 4.20
C LEU A 11 11.07 -4.04 2.98
N TYR A 12 11.18 -3.40 1.82
CA TYR A 12 11.70 -4.00 0.60
C TYR A 12 13.03 -3.36 0.25
N VAL A 13 13.97 -4.18 -0.21
CA VAL A 13 15.32 -3.72 -0.57
C VAL A 13 15.66 -4.23 -1.97
N ALA A 14 16.15 -3.34 -2.82
CA ALA A 14 16.70 -3.69 -4.12
C ALA A 14 18.04 -3.00 -4.31
N GLU A 15 18.93 -3.63 -5.08
CA GLU A 15 20.27 -3.12 -5.32
C GLU A 15 20.58 -3.11 -6.81
N ASN A 16 21.32 -2.10 -7.25
CA ASN A 16 21.81 -1.97 -8.59
C ASN A 16 23.26 -1.42 -8.59
N VAL A 17 24.09 -1.90 -9.51
CA VAL A 17 25.47 -1.41 -9.68
C VAL A 17 25.60 -0.80 -11.06
N ILE A 18 25.97 0.49 -11.11
CA ILE A 18 26.10 1.26 -12.35
C ILE A 18 27.45 1.97 -12.33
N GLU A 19 28.30 1.74 -13.33
CA GLU A 19 29.65 2.33 -13.43
C GLU A 19 30.39 2.25 -12.08
N LYS A 20 30.45 1.05 -11.50
CA LYS A 20 31.05 0.76 -10.18
C LYS A 20 30.38 1.46 -8.98
N SER A 21 29.46 2.39 -9.17
CA SER A 21 28.64 2.95 -8.08
C SER A 21 27.58 1.96 -7.68
N ARG A 22 27.41 1.75 -6.36
CA ARG A 22 26.41 0.89 -5.78
C ARG A 22 25.22 1.73 -5.34
N PHE A 23 24.02 1.39 -5.81
CA PHE A 23 22.76 2.03 -5.47
C PHE A 23 21.85 1.04 -4.76
N ILE A 24 21.34 1.39 -3.58
CA ILE A 24 20.47 0.52 -2.78
C ILE A 24 19.15 1.25 -2.52
N ALA A 25 18.06 0.75 -3.07
CA ALA A 25 16.72 1.25 -2.77
C ALA A 25 16.14 0.57 -1.55
N TYR A 26 15.64 1.35 -0.60
CA TYR A 26 14.86 0.96 0.55
C TYR A 26 13.45 1.51 0.37
N VAL A 27 12.45 0.64 0.31
CA VAL A 27 11.07 1.00 -0.04
C VAL A 27 10.13 0.47 1.02
N LYS A 28 9.15 1.30 1.41
CA LYS A 28 8.16 0.94 2.44
C LYS A 28 6.85 1.70 2.26
N GLY A 29 5.71 1.03 2.50
CA GLY A 29 4.44 1.68 2.75
C GLY A 29 4.46 2.38 4.12
N ILE A 30 3.82 3.54 4.25
CA ILE A 30 3.83 4.37 5.46
C ILE A 30 2.41 4.74 5.90
N ALA A 31 2.21 4.85 7.21
CA ALA A 31 0.94 5.24 7.82
C ALA A 31 0.88 6.74 8.17
N SER A 32 2.02 7.46 8.18
CA SER A 32 2.08 8.90 8.43
C SER A 32 3.33 9.53 7.81
N VAL A 33 3.37 10.87 7.77
CA VAL A 33 4.55 11.65 7.35
C VAL A 33 5.70 11.47 8.33
N GLU A 34 5.40 11.38 9.62
CA GLU A 34 6.38 11.16 10.70
C GLU A 34 7.10 9.82 10.48
N GLU A 35 6.35 8.76 10.12
CA GLU A 35 6.95 7.46 9.79
C GLU A 35 7.89 7.55 8.59
N ALA A 36 7.57 8.35 7.58
CA ALA A 36 8.49 8.58 6.45
C ALA A 36 9.78 9.27 6.90
N VAL A 37 9.68 10.29 7.74
CA VAL A 37 10.84 11.03 8.27
C VAL A 37 11.74 10.13 9.11
N ASP A 38 11.14 9.35 10.01
CA ASP A 38 11.86 8.39 10.86
C ASP A 38 12.54 7.30 10.03
N PHE A 39 11.87 6.79 9.01
CA PHE A 39 12.45 5.81 8.10
C PHE A 39 13.67 6.36 7.36
N VAL A 40 13.59 7.57 6.81
CA VAL A 40 14.73 8.25 6.18
C VAL A 40 15.88 8.40 7.15
N ALA A 41 15.62 8.83 8.40
CA ALA A 41 16.64 8.98 9.43
C ALA A 41 17.32 7.65 9.79
N GLN A 42 16.54 6.56 9.89
CA GLN A 42 17.06 5.21 10.15
C GLN A 42 17.99 4.74 9.03
N ILE A 43 17.62 4.95 7.75
CA ILE A 43 18.46 4.55 6.61
C ILE A 43 19.74 5.41 6.56
N LYS A 44 19.65 6.72 6.79
CA LYS A 44 20.82 7.60 6.88
C LYS A 44 21.79 7.17 7.99
N LYS A 45 21.25 6.78 9.15
CA LYS A 45 22.05 6.25 10.26
C LYS A 45 22.73 4.92 9.92
N LYS A 46 21.99 4.02 9.25
CA LYS A 46 22.51 2.72 8.80
C LYS A 46 23.63 2.86 7.77
N HIS A 47 23.53 3.84 6.89
CA HIS A 47 24.46 4.12 5.80
C HIS A 47 25.14 5.49 5.98
N PHE A 48 25.66 5.74 7.19
CA PHE A 48 26.31 7.00 7.55
C PHE A 48 27.59 7.25 6.75
N ASP A 49 28.21 6.18 6.23
CA ASP A 49 29.41 6.18 5.41
C ASP A 49 29.11 6.23 3.89
N ALA A 50 27.86 6.23 3.49
CA ALA A 50 27.47 6.37 2.09
C ALA A 50 27.74 7.78 1.56
N THR A 51 27.95 7.89 0.27
CA THR A 51 28.16 9.19 -0.37
C THR A 51 26.89 10.05 -0.30
N HIS A 52 25.74 9.44 -0.56
CA HIS A 52 24.44 10.12 -0.52
C HIS A 52 23.32 9.13 -0.12
N ASN A 53 22.32 9.65 0.59
CA ASN A 53 21.07 8.95 0.93
C ASN A 53 19.88 9.78 0.44
N CYS A 54 19.65 9.76 -0.88
CA CYS A 54 18.60 10.52 -1.53
C CYS A 54 17.24 9.87 -1.28
N TYR A 55 16.17 10.67 -1.18
CA TYR A 55 14.85 10.11 -0.88
C TYR A 55 13.71 10.88 -1.54
N GLY A 56 12.57 10.21 -1.66
CA GLY A 56 11.26 10.79 -1.95
C GLY A 56 10.17 10.06 -1.20
N TYR A 57 9.13 10.79 -0.77
CA TYR A 57 7.91 10.19 -0.26
C TYR A 57 6.68 10.94 -0.74
N VAL A 58 5.57 10.20 -0.77
CA VAL A 58 4.22 10.72 -1.01
C VAL A 58 3.32 10.23 0.11
N PHE A 59 2.55 11.14 0.72
CA PHE A 59 1.55 10.84 1.71
C PHE A 59 0.34 11.75 1.51
N ASP A 60 -0.73 11.19 0.93
CA ASP A 60 -1.94 11.90 0.49
C ASP A 60 -1.59 13.06 -0.48
N ASP A 61 -1.83 14.30 -0.10
CA ASP A 61 -1.50 15.51 -0.84
C ASP A 61 -0.10 16.07 -0.54
N LYS A 62 0.61 15.47 0.42
CA LYS A 62 1.94 15.88 0.84
C LYS A 62 3.01 15.07 0.12
N ALA A 63 4.06 15.74 -0.30
CA ALA A 63 5.24 15.10 -0.86
C ALA A 63 6.51 15.84 -0.45
N LYS A 64 7.60 15.09 -0.30
CA LYS A 64 8.92 15.66 -0.09
C LYS A 64 9.97 14.78 -0.73
N PHE A 65 11.03 15.40 -1.22
CA PHE A 65 12.19 14.71 -1.78
C PHE A 65 13.48 15.49 -1.47
N SER A 66 14.62 14.82 -1.59
CA SER A 66 15.93 15.42 -1.33
C SER A 66 17.01 14.73 -2.16
N ASP A 67 17.87 15.53 -2.73
CA ASP A 67 19.06 15.07 -3.45
C ASP A 67 20.23 14.71 -2.51
N ASP A 68 20.16 15.06 -1.22
CA ASP A 68 21.17 14.75 -0.19
C ASP A 68 22.62 15.01 -0.64
N GLY A 69 22.86 16.14 -1.30
CA GLY A 69 24.18 16.55 -1.81
C GLY A 69 24.54 16.08 -3.22
N GLU A 70 23.71 15.29 -3.89
CA GLU A 70 23.82 15.10 -5.34
C GLU A 70 23.49 16.41 -6.08
N PRO A 71 23.87 16.57 -7.34
CA PRO A 71 23.49 17.73 -8.14
C PRO A 71 21.95 17.91 -8.16
N GLN A 72 21.50 19.15 -8.02
CA GLN A 72 20.09 19.50 -7.88
C GLN A 72 19.22 18.84 -8.95
N GLY A 73 18.14 18.16 -8.52
CA GLY A 73 17.16 17.52 -9.38
C GLY A 73 17.62 16.21 -10.03
N THR A 74 18.79 15.67 -9.66
CA THR A 74 19.31 14.44 -10.27
C THR A 74 18.99 13.17 -9.49
N ALA A 75 18.48 13.26 -8.28
CA ALA A 75 18.24 12.11 -7.40
C ALA A 75 16.84 12.12 -6.76
N GLY A 76 16.57 13.08 -5.89
CA GLY A 76 15.31 13.12 -5.11
C GLY A 76 14.08 13.29 -6.00
N MET A 77 14.13 14.19 -6.98
CA MET A 77 13.04 14.37 -7.95
C MET A 77 12.79 13.10 -8.79
N PRO A 78 13.79 12.45 -9.41
CA PRO A 78 13.62 11.16 -10.09
C PRO A 78 13.00 10.06 -9.23
N ILE A 79 13.36 9.98 -7.93
CA ILE A 79 12.75 9.04 -6.98
C ILE A 79 11.26 9.35 -6.78
N TYR A 80 10.93 10.62 -6.53
CA TYR A 80 9.56 11.07 -6.35
C TYR A 80 8.69 10.82 -7.59
N GLU A 81 9.19 11.16 -8.77
CA GLU A 81 8.50 10.91 -10.03
C GLU A 81 8.27 9.41 -10.28
N CYS A 82 9.21 8.56 -9.87
CA CYS A 82 9.05 7.12 -9.96
C CYS A 82 7.86 6.63 -9.11
N ILE A 83 7.69 7.14 -7.87
CA ILE A 83 6.54 6.83 -7.01
C ILE A 83 5.24 7.25 -7.70
N LYS A 84 5.20 8.48 -8.25
CA LYS A 84 4.02 9.01 -8.97
C LYS A 84 3.65 8.20 -10.20
N ASN A 85 4.65 7.85 -11.02
CA ASN A 85 4.44 7.06 -12.24
C ASN A 85 3.90 5.66 -11.93
N CYS A 86 4.28 5.08 -10.78
CA CYS A 86 3.71 3.86 -10.25
C CYS A 86 2.27 4.04 -9.71
N LYS A 87 1.74 5.27 -9.66
CA LYS A 87 0.43 5.63 -9.10
C LYS A 87 0.27 5.19 -7.64
N LEU A 88 1.38 5.22 -6.88
CA LEU A 88 1.40 4.86 -5.47
C LEU A 88 1.22 6.09 -4.59
N ASN A 89 0.58 5.89 -3.45
CA ASN A 89 0.42 6.85 -2.37
C ASN A 89 0.82 6.20 -1.03
N ARG A 90 1.17 7.03 -0.03
CA ARG A 90 1.62 6.58 1.29
C ARG A 90 2.82 5.64 1.21
N VAL A 91 3.84 6.10 0.48
CA VAL A 91 5.08 5.35 0.20
C VAL A 91 6.29 6.25 0.41
N VAL A 92 7.35 5.68 0.99
CA VAL A 92 8.69 6.28 1.08
C VAL A 92 9.70 5.42 0.37
N VAL A 93 10.61 6.07 -0.35
CA VAL A 93 11.75 5.43 -1.03
C VAL A 93 13.01 6.19 -0.65
N VAL A 94 14.03 5.48 -0.17
CA VAL A 94 15.39 6.00 0.03
C VAL A 94 16.32 5.25 -0.90
N VAL A 95 17.12 5.96 -1.68
CA VAL A 95 18.18 5.37 -2.50
C VAL A 95 19.52 5.82 -1.96
N THR A 96 20.24 4.88 -1.36
CA THR A 96 21.59 5.06 -0.85
C THR A 96 22.60 4.82 -1.95
N ARG A 97 23.57 5.72 -2.13
CA ARG A 97 24.63 5.58 -3.11
C ARG A 97 25.99 5.53 -2.45
N TYR A 98 26.80 4.56 -2.88
CA TYR A 98 28.24 4.49 -2.69
C TYR A 98 28.92 4.77 -4.03
N PHE A 99 29.73 5.83 -4.10
CA PHE A 99 30.41 6.25 -5.32
C PHE A 99 31.49 5.24 -5.73
N GLY A 100 31.49 4.82 -7.00
CA GLY A 100 32.42 3.83 -7.53
C GLY A 100 33.64 4.41 -8.27
N GLY A 101 33.90 5.72 -8.13
CA GLY A 101 35.06 6.36 -8.77
C GLY A 101 34.81 6.88 -10.21
N ILE A 102 33.67 6.51 -10.85
CA ILE A 102 33.30 6.94 -12.20
C ILE A 102 32.10 7.90 -12.11
N LYS A 103 32.26 9.11 -12.69
CA LYS A 103 31.17 10.11 -12.73
C LYS A 103 30.14 9.74 -13.79
N LEU A 104 28.87 9.67 -13.39
CA LEU A 104 27.74 9.32 -14.27
C LEU A 104 27.22 10.49 -15.13
N GLY A 105 27.52 11.73 -14.72
CA GLY A 105 26.90 12.93 -15.26
C GLY A 105 25.41 13.06 -14.83
N ALA A 106 24.81 14.24 -15.05
CA ALA A 106 23.43 14.52 -14.59
C ALA A 106 22.42 13.52 -15.17
N GLY A 107 22.41 13.27 -16.46
CA GLY A 107 21.49 12.31 -17.09
C GLY A 107 21.73 10.86 -16.66
N GLY A 108 22.97 10.48 -16.34
CA GLY A 108 23.32 9.17 -15.79
C GLY A 108 22.77 9.00 -14.37
N LEU A 109 22.90 10.03 -13.51
CA LEU A 109 22.35 10.04 -12.16
C LEU A 109 20.83 9.90 -12.17
N VAL A 110 20.12 10.71 -12.98
CA VAL A 110 18.67 10.62 -13.11
C VAL A 110 18.23 9.20 -13.45
N ARG A 111 18.84 8.57 -14.44
CA ARG A 111 18.52 7.18 -14.82
C ARG A 111 18.85 6.17 -13.71
N ALA A 112 19.97 6.35 -13.02
CA ALA A 112 20.41 5.46 -11.95
C ALA A 112 19.44 5.51 -10.75
N TYR A 113 19.08 6.70 -10.27
CA TYR A 113 18.15 6.88 -9.14
C TYR A 113 16.74 6.41 -9.49
N ASN A 114 16.21 6.80 -10.65
CA ASN A 114 14.88 6.35 -11.11
C ASN A 114 14.84 4.84 -11.29
N GLY A 115 15.83 4.25 -11.99
CA GLY A 115 15.87 2.81 -12.24
C GLY A 115 16.00 1.99 -10.95
N THR A 116 16.82 2.44 -9.99
CA THR A 116 16.96 1.74 -8.71
C THR A 116 15.71 1.87 -7.85
N ALA A 117 15.06 3.05 -7.80
CA ALA A 117 13.78 3.25 -7.15
C ALA A 117 12.69 2.34 -7.76
N SER A 118 12.65 2.25 -9.10
CA SER A 118 11.71 1.39 -9.82
C SER A 118 11.91 -0.09 -9.50
N LEU A 119 13.14 -0.57 -9.38
CA LEU A 119 13.42 -1.96 -8.96
C LEU A 119 12.84 -2.24 -7.56
N GLY A 120 13.04 -1.33 -6.61
CA GLY A 120 12.49 -1.47 -5.26
C GLY A 120 10.96 -1.45 -5.23
N LEU A 121 10.35 -0.50 -5.94
CA LEU A 121 8.89 -0.36 -6.00
C LEU A 121 8.20 -1.55 -6.69
N ASN A 122 8.81 -2.09 -7.75
CA ASN A 122 8.27 -3.24 -8.49
C ASN A 122 8.45 -4.56 -7.72
N GLY A 123 9.45 -4.67 -6.86
CA GLY A 123 9.67 -5.83 -6.00
C GLY A 123 8.76 -5.86 -4.75
N ALA A 124 8.16 -4.73 -4.40
CA ALA A 124 7.33 -4.60 -3.22
C ALA A 124 5.89 -5.08 -3.47
N LYS A 125 5.27 -5.72 -2.46
CA LYS A 125 3.86 -6.13 -2.55
C LYS A 125 2.95 -4.89 -2.55
N ARG A 126 2.17 -4.74 -3.62
CA ARG A 126 1.17 -3.67 -3.77
C ARG A 126 -0.11 -4.01 -3.02
N ILE A 127 -0.73 -3.00 -2.45
CA ILE A 127 -2.01 -3.08 -1.74
C ILE A 127 -2.95 -2.03 -2.32
N GLU A 128 -4.18 -2.44 -2.63
CA GLU A 128 -5.25 -1.55 -3.03
C GLU A 128 -6.11 -1.20 -1.82
N MET A 129 -6.15 0.08 -1.47
CA MET A 129 -7.01 0.59 -0.39
C MET A 129 -8.35 1.00 -0.98
N ARG A 130 -9.40 0.26 -0.64
CA ARG A 130 -10.75 0.38 -1.19
C ARG A 130 -11.76 0.83 -0.14
N HIS A 131 -12.82 1.50 -0.59
CA HIS A 131 -13.98 1.76 0.26
C HIS A 131 -14.75 0.47 0.54
N CYS A 132 -14.78 0.08 1.79
CA CYS A 132 -15.48 -1.08 2.29
C CYS A 132 -16.56 -0.66 3.29
N ALA A 133 -17.57 -1.49 3.39
CA ALA A 133 -18.57 -1.45 4.46
C ALA A 133 -18.42 -2.69 5.35
N THR A 134 -18.66 -2.53 6.63
CA THR A 134 -18.91 -3.64 7.55
C THR A 134 -20.40 -3.95 7.53
N VAL A 135 -20.74 -5.22 7.32
CA VAL A 135 -22.12 -5.68 7.19
C VAL A 135 -22.34 -6.87 8.09
N ASP A 136 -23.31 -6.75 9.00
CA ASP A 136 -23.78 -7.83 9.86
C ASP A 136 -24.97 -8.53 9.19
N VAL A 137 -24.87 -9.84 9.04
CA VAL A 137 -25.93 -10.71 8.50
C VAL A 137 -26.37 -11.67 9.58
N LYS A 138 -27.53 -11.42 10.18
CA LYS A 138 -28.10 -12.25 11.23
C LYS A 138 -29.13 -13.21 10.65
N VAL A 139 -28.93 -14.50 10.91
CA VAL A 139 -29.76 -15.59 10.39
C VAL A 139 -29.98 -16.68 11.42
N ASP A 140 -31.09 -17.42 11.28
CA ASP A 140 -31.27 -18.68 11.99
C ASP A 140 -30.21 -19.72 11.58
N TYR A 141 -29.90 -20.67 12.46
CA TYR A 141 -28.93 -21.74 12.22
C TYR A 141 -29.23 -22.57 10.95
N SER A 142 -30.49 -22.75 10.61
CA SER A 142 -30.92 -23.47 9.40
C SER A 142 -30.50 -22.77 8.10
N LEU A 143 -30.36 -21.45 8.13
CA LEU A 143 -29.96 -20.61 6.98
C LEU A 143 -28.48 -20.28 6.92
N LEU A 144 -27.68 -20.64 7.95
CA LEU A 144 -26.27 -20.31 8.05
C LEU A 144 -25.48 -20.70 6.79
N LYS A 145 -25.60 -21.95 6.34
CA LYS A 145 -24.87 -22.43 5.16
C LYS A 145 -25.26 -21.69 3.87
N ILE A 146 -26.53 -21.34 3.74
CA ILE A 146 -27.02 -20.60 2.58
C ILE A 146 -26.45 -19.18 2.61
N ALA A 147 -26.50 -18.50 3.75
CA ALA A 147 -25.98 -17.14 3.91
C ALA A 147 -24.48 -17.08 3.64
N GLN A 148 -23.69 -17.99 4.22
CA GLN A 148 -22.24 -18.07 3.98
C GLN A 148 -21.92 -18.30 2.50
N ARG A 149 -22.56 -19.29 1.88
CA ARG A 149 -22.33 -19.63 0.46
C ARG A 149 -22.68 -18.46 -0.47
N THR A 150 -23.75 -17.74 -0.16
CA THR A 150 -24.21 -16.59 -0.95
C THR A 150 -23.23 -15.41 -0.84
N ALA A 151 -22.62 -15.22 0.33
CA ALA A 151 -21.73 -14.09 0.57
C ALA A 151 -20.27 -14.32 0.10
N ASN A 152 -19.84 -15.58 -0.02
CA ASN A 152 -18.41 -15.93 -0.26
C ASN A 152 -17.79 -15.26 -1.49
N ASP A 153 -18.55 -15.05 -2.57
CA ASP A 153 -18.03 -14.45 -3.80
C ASP A 153 -18.00 -12.91 -3.78
N LYS A 154 -18.64 -12.29 -2.78
CA LYS A 154 -18.85 -10.82 -2.73
C LYS A 154 -18.35 -10.17 -1.44
N ALA A 155 -17.98 -10.96 -0.45
CA ALA A 155 -17.68 -10.46 0.90
C ALA A 155 -16.60 -11.30 1.58
N ILE A 156 -15.80 -10.64 2.40
CA ILE A 156 -14.78 -11.28 3.23
C ILE A 156 -15.36 -11.48 4.63
N LEU A 157 -15.51 -12.73 5.06
CA LEU A 157 -15.97 -13.04 6.42
C LEU A 157 -14.89 -12.64 7.42
N GLN A 158 -15.25 -11.74 8.35
CA GLN A 158 -14.36 -11.25 9.40
C GLN A 158 -14.53 -12.04 10.69
N ASN A 159 -15.79 -12.31 11.05
CA ASN A 159 -16.11 -12.95 12.31
C ASN A 159 -17.49 -13.66 12.23
N VAL A 160 -17.70 -14.62 13.14
CA VAL A 160 -19.01 -15.30 13.33
C VAL A 160 -19.32 -15.30 14.83
N VAL A 161 -20.47 -14.75 15.17
CA VAL A 161 -20.96 -14.76 16.55
C VAL A 161 -22.16 -15.70 16.65
N TYR A 162 -22.08 -16.66 17.54
CA TYR A 162 -23.11 -17.65 17.81
C TYR A 162 -23.85 -17.29 19.08
N ASP A 163 -25.16 -17.12 18.96
CA ASP A 163 -26.09 -16.88 20.05
C ASP A 163 -27.42 -17.58 19.74
N THR A 164 -28.58 -17.04 20.13
CA THR A 164 -29.92 -17.53 19.71
C THR A 164 -30.05 -17.60 18.19
N ASP A 165 -29.42 -16.66 17.48
CA ASP A 165 -29.21 -16.63 16.04
C ASP A 165 -27.69 -16.58 15.75
N VAL A 166 -27.30 -16.79 14.49
CA VAL A 166 -25.92 -16.61 14.05
C VAL A 166 -25.76 -15.26 13.38
N CYS A 167 -24.78 -14.48 13.83
CA CYS A 167 -24.40 -13.22 13.21
C CYS A 167 -23.07 -13.39 12.45
N LEU A 168 -23.14 -13.23 11.15
CA LEU A 168 -21.98 -13.24 10.25
C LEU A 168 -21.54 -11.79 10.00
N GLN A 169 -20.30 -11.45 10.34
CA GLN A 169 -19.74 -10.11 10.16
C GLN A 169 -18.85 -10.09 8.93
N TYR A 170 -19.25 -9.34 7.92
CA TYR A 170 -18.58 -9.27 6.63
C TYR A 170 -17.94 -7.91 6.38
N LEU A 171 -16.81 -7.94 5.67
CA LEU A 171 -16.23 -6.80 4.98
C LEU A 171 -16.62 -6.90 3.51
N VAL A 172 -17.25 -5.85 2.98
CA VAL A 172 -17.83 -5.82 1.63
C VAL A 172 -17.37 -4.57 0.92
N LEU A 173 -17.01 -4.63 -0.37
CA LEU A 173 -16.81 -3.42 -1.15
C LEU A 173 -18.07 -2.56 -1.12
N HIS A 174 -17.93 -1.27 -0.88
CA HIS A 174 -19.07 -0.37 -0.70
C HIS A 174 -20.07 -0.43 -1.87
N ASN A 175 -19.57 -0.52 -3.10
CA ASN A 175 -20.39 -0.66 -4.31
C ASN A 175 -21.05 -2.03 -4.47
N GLN A 176 -20.71 -3.03 -3.67
CA GLN A 176 -21.29 -4.38 -3.70
C GLN A 176 -22.32 -4.62 -2.58
N VAL A 177 -22.43 -3.70 -1.62
CA VAL A 177 -23.33 -3.88 -0.46
C VAL A 177 -24.78 -4.09 -0.89
N GLN A 178 -25.28 -3.26 -1.80
CA GLN A 178 -26.67 -3.39 -2.27
C GLN A 178 -26.91 -4.73 -2.96
N SER A 179 -26.05 -5.13 -3.90
CA SER A 179 -26.15 -6.41 -4.62
C SER A 179 -26.07 -7.62 -3.67
N LEU A 180 -25.22 -7.55 -2.64
CA LEU A 180 -25.14 -8.59 -1.61
C LEU A 180 -26.43 -8.67 -0.79
N THR A 181 -26.96 -7.52 -0.36
CA THR A 181 -28.22 -7.44 0.41
C THR A 181 -29.38 -8.02 -0.35
N GLU A 182 -29.56 -7.65 -1.61
CA GLU A 182 -30.62 -8.16 -2.50
C GLU A 182 -30.50 -9.69 -2.66
N THR A 183 -29.29 -10.18 -2.97
CA THR A 183 -29.05 -11.62 -3.15
C THR A 183 -29.30 -12.42 -1.86
N LEU A 184 -28.84 -11.92 -0.70
CA LEU A 184 -29.09 -12.59 0.59
C LEU A 184 -30.56 -12.59 0.95
N THR A 185 -31.28 -11.48 0.73
CA THR A 185 -32.72 -11.40 0.97
C THR A 185 -33.49 -12.41 0.15
N GLU A 186 -33.17 -12.53 -1.14
CA GLU A 186 -33.78 -13.52 -2.04
C GLU A 186 -33.50 -14.96 -1.58
N LYS A 187 -32.22 -15.29 -1.34
CA LYS A 187 -31.81 -16.67 -1.00
C LYS A 187 -32.28 -17.12 0.40
N THR A 188 -32.57 -16.20 1.28
CA THR A 188 -33.12 -16.47 2.63
C THR A 188 -34.63 -16.23 2.72
N ASN A 189 -35.33 -15.98 1.62
CA ASN A 189 -36.75 -15.62 1.57
C ASN A 189 -37.12 -14.48 2.55
N GLY A 190 -36.23 -13.47 2.64
CA GLY A 190 -36.43 -12.31 3.52
C GLY A 190 -36.18 -12.56 5.01
N GLN A 191 -35.69 -13.74 5.39
CA GLN A 191 -35.47 -14.10 6.81
C GLN A 191 -34.14 -13.60 7.37
N ALA A 192 -33.15 -13.28 6.49
CA ALA A 192 -31.89 -12.66 6.94
C ALA A 192 -32.12 -11.21 7.35
N LYS A 193 -31.64 -10.83 8.54
CA LYS A 193 -31.56 -9.43 8.95
C LYS A 193 -30.18 -8.89 8.62
N ILE A 194 -30.12 -7.97 7.66
CA ILE A 194 -28.87 -7.42 7.13
C ILE A 194 -28.76 -5.96 7.58
N THR A 195 -27.61 -5.61 8.18
CA THR A 195 -27.37 -4.27 8.73
C THR A 195 -25.96 -3.82 8.36
N GLN A 196 -25.83 -2.68 7.69
CA GLN A 196 -24.54 -2.03 7.51
C GLN A 196 -24.16 -1.32 8.81
N THR A 197 -23.03 -1.70 9.41
CA THR A 197 -22.58 -1.22 10.73
C THR A 197 -21.50 -0.16 10.65
N GLY A 198 -20.83 -0.02 9.50
CA GLY A 198 -19.78 0.98 9.33
C GLY A 198 -19.28 1.08 7.90
N GLN A 199 -18.37 2.05 7.70
CA GLN A 199 -17.61 2.24 6.46
C GLN A 199 -16.16 2.57 6.79
N LEU A 200 -15.20 2.02 6.02
CA LEU A 200 -13.78 2.26 6.21
C LEU A 200 -13.03 2.09 4.89
N LEU A 201 -11.81 2.66 4.84
CA LEU A 201 -10.82 2.26 3.83
C LEU A 201 -10.02 1.08 4.36
N CYS A 202 -9.94 0.02 3.61
CA CYS A 202 -9.20 -1.17 4.00
C CYS A 202 -8.45 -1.78 2.81
N PRO A 203 -7.39 -2.56 3.07
CA PRO A 203 -6.83 -3.45 2.06
C PRO A 203 -7.93 -4.39 1.54
N TYR A 204 -8.13 -4.40 0.23
CA TYR A 204 -9.10 -5.28 -0.41
C TYR A 204 -8.49 -5.88 -1.67
N GLY A 205 -8.49 -7.21 -1.75
CA GLY A 205 -7.79 -7.99 -2.75
C GLY A 205 -6.67 -8.82 -2.12
N ASP A 206 -6.11 -9.72 -2.90
CA ASP A 206 -5.07 -10.68 -2.48
C ASP A 206 -3.75 -10.01 -2.06
#